data_45dca7960ded58315934fc79d939fc00
#
_entry.id   45dca7960ded58315934fc79d939fc00
#
_cell.length_a   1.000
_cell.length_b   1.000
_cell.length_c   1.000
_cell.angle_alpha   90.00
_cell.angle_beta   90.00
_cell.angle_gamma   90.00
#
_symmetry.space_group_name_H-M   'P 1'
#
loop_
_entity.id
_entity.type
_entity.pdbx_description
1 polymer ?
#
loop_
_entity_poly.entity_id
_entity_poly.type
_entity_poly.pdbx_seq_one_letter_code
_entity_poly.pdbx_strand_id
1 'polypeptide(L)'
;MPRGVLEELEGAKKHYDYKERCIYCDIVRQEIQQEIRVISETKDFLAVEPFAPRLPFETWILPKRHTPRYEDIEPREIREIALIFKEVISRLDLALNYPAYNYVIHTSPFHQSCEPYYHWHMKILPRLTFLTGFEWASDL
;
A
#
# COMPACT_ATOMS: atom_id res chain seq x y z
N MET A 1 17.30 9.00 4.78
CA MET A 1 16.12 8.16 4.43
C MET A 1 15.26 7.99 5.67
N PRO A 2 13.95 8.21 5.58
CA PRO A 2 13.07 8.03 6.74
C PRO A 2 13.13 6.61 7.29
N ARG A 3 13.01 6.50 8.62
CA ARG A 3 13.14 5.21 9.31
C ARG A 3 12.11 4.17 8.82
N GLY A 4 10.87 4.60 8.61
CA GLY A 4 9.83 3.69 8.14
C GLY A 4 10.11 3.10 6.77
N VAL A 5 10.67 3.91 5.86
CA VAL A 5 11.07 3.45 4.54
C VAL A 5 12.24 2.48 4.63
N LEU A 6 13.21 2.78 5.48
CA LEU A 6 14.36 1.91 5.68
C LEU A 6 13.95 0.55 6.25
N GLU A 7 13.08 0.54 7.25
CA GLU A 7 12.57 -0.71 7.84
C GLU A 7 11.82 -1.55 6.81
N GLU A 8 11.04 -0.91 5.96
CA GLU A 8 10.29 -1.59 4.91
C GLU A 8 11.21 -2.23 3.88
N LEU A 9 12.25 -1.49 3.45
CA LEU A 9 13.25 -2.02 2.53
C LEU A 9 14.03 -3.18 3.12
N GLU A 10 14.43 -3.07 4.37
CA GLU A 10 15.16 -4.12 5.07
C GLU A 10 14.30 -5.38 5.24
N GLY A 11 13.02 -5.19 5.58
CA GLY A 11 12.08 -6.30 5.70
C GLY A 11 11.86 -7.01 4.38
N ALA A 12 11.70 -6.25 3.29
CA ALA A 12 11.51 -6.81 1.96
C ALA A 12 12.76 -7.58 1.50
N LYS A 13 13.94 -7.04 1.78
CA LYS A 13 15.20 -7.71 1.44
C LYS A 13 15.38 -9.00 2.23
N LYS A 14 15.06 -8.98 3.52
CA LYS A 14 15.11 -10.18 4.36
C LYS A 14 14.20 -11.28 3.84
N HIS A 15 12.98 -10.92 3.46
CA HIS A 15 12.03 -11.88 2.90
C HIS A 15 12.58 -12.48 1.61
N TYR A 16 13.15 -11.65 0.74
CA TYR A 16 13.74 -12.11 -0.51
C TYR A 16 14.94 -13.03 -0.28
N ASP A 17 15.81 -12.66 0.65
CA ASP A 17 16.99 -13.48 0.96
C ASP A 17 16.60 -14.86 1.47
N TYR A 18 15.47 -14.96 2.17
CA TYR A 18 14.98 -16.22 2.73
C TYR A 18 14.12 -17.02 1.76
N LYS A 19 13.21 -16.37 1.04
CA LYS A 19 12.22 -17.02 0.18
C LYS A 19 12.50 -16.91 -1.31
N GLU A 20 13.43 -16.07 -1.69
CA GLU A 20 13.72 -15.74 -3.10
C GLU A 20 12.51 -15.21 -3.86
N ARG A 21 11.61 -14.52 -3.17
CA ARG A 21 10.42 -13.90 -3.72
C ARG A 21 10.18 -12.52 -3.12
N CYS A 22 9.55 -11.65 -3.89
CA CYS A 22 9.11 -10.34 -3.39
C CYS A 22 7.95 -10.53 -2.42
N ILE A 23 8.05 -9.95 -1.21
CA ILE A 23 6.99 -10.04 -0.20
C ILE A 23 5.67 -9.44 -0.69
N TYR A 24 5.73 -8.37 -1.47
CA TYR A 24 4.51 -7.72 -1.97
C TYR A 24 3.81 -8.56 -3.03
N CYS A 25 4.56 -9.25 -3.87
CA CYS A 25 3.99 -10.22 -4.80
C CYS A 25 3.31 -11.36 -4.04
N ASP A 26 3.90 -11.81 -2.93
CA ASP A 26 3.31 -12.83 -2.08
C ASP A 26 2.03 -12.32 -1.43
N ILE A 27 2.02 -11.07 -0.94
CA ILE A 27 0.83 -10.45 -0.35
C ILE A 27 -0.30 -10.38 -1.39
N VAL A 28 -0.03 -9.89 -2.59
CA VAL A 28 -1.04 -9.80 -3.65
C VAL A 28 -1.65 -11.17 -3.93
N ARG A 29 -0.82 -12.19 -4.11
CA ARG A 29 -1.25 -13.56 -4.38
C ARG A 29 -2.12 -14.11 -3.27
N GLN A 30 -1.66 -13.96 -2.03
CA GLN A 30 -2.36 -14.46 -0.86
C GLN A 30 -3.70 -13.77 -0.64
N GLU A 31 -3.73 -12.45 -0.76
CA GLU A 31 -4.97 -11.70 -0.54
C GLU A 31 -6.02 -11.99 -1.62
N ILE A 32 -5.60 -12.13 -2.87
CA ILE A 32 -6.52 -12.54 -3.95
C ILE A 32 -7.11 -13.91 -3.66
N GLN A 33 -6.30 -14.84 -3.18
CA GLN A 33 -6.74 -16.21 -2.89
C GLN A 33 -7.68 -16.26 -1.70
N GLN A 34 -7.39 -15.53 -0.63
CA GLN A 34 -8.18 -15.57 0.60
C GLN A 34 -9.42 -14.69 0.57
N GLU A 35 -9.38 -13.59 -0.14
CA GLU A 35 -10.50 -12.64 -0.31
C GLU A 35 -11.04 -12.03 0.98
N ILE A 36 -10.35 -12.18 2.12
CA ILE A 36 -10.84 -11.70 3.42
C ILE A 36 -10.64 -10.19 3.59
N ARG A 37 -9.48 -9.69 3.14
CA ARG A 37 -9.08 -8.30 3.35
C ARG A 37 -9.14 -7.46 2.07
N VAL A 38 -9.68 -8.00 1.00
CA VAL A 38 -9.78 -7.28 -0.28
C VAL A 38 -10.92 -6.29 -0.22
N ILE A 39 -10.62 -5.02 -0.47
CA ILE A 39 -11.61 -3.95 -0.55
C ILE A 39 -12.11 -3.80 -1.98
N SER A 40 -11.20 -3.83 -2.93
CA SER A 40 -11.51 -3.67 -4.35
C SER A 40 -10.41 -4.30 -5.20
N GLU A 41 -10.75 -4.70 -6.39
CA GLU A 41 -9.80 -5.31 -7.32
C GLU A 41 -10.12 -4.85 -8.73
N THR A 42 -9.08 -4.46 -9.48
CA THR A 42 -9.18 -4.22 -10.91
C THR A 42 -8.27 -5.19 -11.64
N LYS A 43 -8.18 -5.10 -12.95
CA LYS A 43 -7.31 -5.96 -13.73
C LYS A 43 -5.86 -5.86 -13.27
N ASP A 44 -5.38 -4.65 -13.00
CA ASP A 44 -3.97 -4.41 -12.72
C ASP A 44 -3.66 -4.03 -11.27
N PHE A 45 -4.66 -3.80 -10.42
CA PHE A 45 -4.48 -3.34 -9.05
C PHE A 45 -5.32 -4.09 -8.04
N LEU A 46 -4.85 -4.08 -6.80
CA LEU A 46 -5.55 -4.66 -5.65
C LEU A 46 -5.55 -3.66 -4.51
N ALA A 47 -6.71 -3.42 -3.91
CA ALA A 47 -6.83 -2.62 -2.70
C ALA A 47 -7.19 -3.54 -1.54
N VAL A 48 -6.39 -3.49 -0.46
CA VAL A 48 -6.56 -4.37 0.69
C VAL A 48 -6.38 -3.61 2.00
N GLU A 49 -6.99 -4.13 3.06
CA GLU A 49 -6.59 -3.79 4.42
C GLU A 49 -5.37 -4.66 4.75
N PRO A 50 -4.24 -4.08 5.20
CA PRO A 50 -3.07 -4.90 5.52
C PRO A 50 -3.35 -5.80 6.72
N PHE A 51 -2.63 -6.93 6.79
CA PHE A 51 -2.77 -7.89 7.88
C PHE A 51 -2.48 -7.24 9.24
N ALA A 52 -1.49 -6.36 9.31
CA ALA A 52 -1.10 -5.67 10.53
C ALA A 52 -1.05 -4.16 10.30
N PRO A 53 -2.21 -3.48 10.26
CA PRO A 53 -2.23 -2.04 10.01
C PRO A 53 -1.62 -1.26 11.18
N ARG A 54 -0.96 -0.16 10.88
CA ARG A 54 -0.44 0.74 11.90
C ARG A 54 -1.54 1.65 12.46
N LEU A 55 -2.50 2.01 11.60
CA LEU A 55 -3.63 2.87 11.96
C LEU A 55 -4.93 2.21 11.55
N PRO A 56 -6.03 2.51 12.26
CA PRO A 56 -7.34 1.99 11.86
C PRO A 56 -7.70 2.39 10.43
N PHE A 57 -8.25 1.47 9.68
CA PHE A 57 -8.71 1.67 8.30
C PHE A 57 -7.61 2.03 7.31
N GLU A 58 -6.34 1.80 7.68
CA GLU A 58 -5.24 1.90 6.72
C GLU A 58 -5.54 0.99 5.52
N THR A 59 -5.35 1.51 4.31
CA THR A 59 -5.63 0.78 3.08
C THR A 59 -4.42 0.84 2.18
N TRP A 60 -4.06 -0.29 1.58
CA TRP A 60 -2.97 -0.38 0.62
C TRP A 60 -3.53 -0.61 -0.77
N ILE A 61 -3.00 0.09 -1.76
CA ILE A 61 -3.24 -0.18 -3.17
C ILE A 61 -1.93 -0.64 -3.78
N LEU A 62 -1.94 -1.86 -4.34
CA LEU A 62 -0.74 -2.46 -4.92
C LEU A 62 -0.98 -2.81 -6.38
N PRO A 63 -0.01 -2.57 -7.27
CA PRO A 63 -0.08 -3.13 -8.61
C PRO A 63 0.08 -4.66 -8.54
N LYS A 64 -0.61 -5.38 -9.40
CA LYS A 64 -0.46 -6.83 -9.48
C LYS A 64 0.85 -7.21 -10.14
N ARG A 65 1.32 -6.38 -11.08
CA ARG A 65 2.59 -6.55 -11.76
C ARG A 65 3.74 -6.21 -10.80
N HIS A 66 4.75 -7.05 -10.75
CA HIS A 66 5.96 -6.74 -9.98
C HIS A 66 6.69 -5.57 -10.63
N THR A 67 6.75 -4.44 -9.94
CA THR A 67 7.46 -3.25 -10.40
C THR A 67 7.92 -2.48 -9.17
N PRO A 68 9.22 -2.19 -9.04
CA PRO A 68 9.71 -1.49 -7.85
C PRO A 68 9.46 0.01 -7.86
N ARG A 69 9.24 0.61 -9.05
CA ARG A 69 9.17 2.06 -9.19
C ARG A 69 7.80 2.51 -9.66
N TYR A 70 7.23 3.47 -8.92
CA TYR A 70 5.97 4.09 -9.31
C TYR A 70 6.09 4.79 -10.67
N GLU A 71 7.22 5.43 -10.94
CA GLU A 71 7.43 6.18 -12.18
C GLU A 71 7.44 5.32 -13.43
N ASP A 72 7.57 4.01 -13.29
CA ASP A 72 7.46 3.06 -14.40
C ASP A 72 6.03 2.62 -14.69
N ILE A 73 5.05 3.30 -14.11
CA ILE A 73 3.64 3.02 -14.33
C ILE A 73 3.26 3.24 -15.80
N GLU A 74 2.48 2.30 -16.34
CA GLU A 74 2.05 2.37 -17.74
C GLU A 74 0.75 3.16 -17.89
N PRO A 75 0.46 3.73 -19.09
CA PRO A 75 -0.75 4.54 -19.29
C PRO A 75 -2.05 3.85 -18.89
N ARG A 76 -2.21 2.56 -19.18
CA ARG A 76 -3.42 1.83 -18.78
C ARG A 76 -3.50 1.71 -17.27
N GLU A 77 -2.37 1.56 -16.60
CA GLU A 77 -2.31 1.48 -15.14
C GLU A 77 -2.68 2.79 -14.49
N ILE A 78 -2.33 3.92 -15.10
CA ILE A 78 -2.71 5.24 -14.60
C ILE A 78 -4.24 5.36 -14.52
N ARG A 79 -4.94 4.91 -15.55
CA ARG A 79 -6.41 4.93 -15.54
C ARG A 79 -6.99 4.02 -14.48
N GLU A 80 -6.42 2.83 -14.32
CA GLU A 80 -6.92 1.87 -13.35
C GLU A 80 -6.65 2.28 -11.92
N ILE A 81 -5.47 2.87 -11.64
CA ILE A 81 -5.21 3.34 -10.28
C ILE A 81 -6.14 4.50 -9.91
N ALA A 82 -6.46 5.36 -10.87
CA ALA A 82 -7.43 6.43 -10.64
C ALA A 82 -8.80 5.88 -10.27
N LEU A 83 -9.25 4.83 -10.95
CA LEU A 83 -10.54 4.21 -10.67
C LEU A 83 -10.56 3.52 -9.31
N ILE A 84 -9.55 2.74 -8.98
CA ILE A 84 -9.50 2.02 -7.71
C ILE A 84 -9.33 3.00 -6.53
N PHE A 85 -8.53 4.04 -6.72
CA PHE A 85 -8.36 5.08 -5.70
C PHE A 85 -9.69 5.77 -5.41
N LYS A 86 -10.41 6.16 -6.47
CA LYS A 86 -11.71 6.78 -6.33
C LYS A 86 -12.70 5.88 -5.59
N GLU A 87 -12.71 4.60 -5.91
CA GLU A 87 -13.59 3.64 -5.23
C GLU A 87 -13.25 3.49 -3.77
N VAL A 88 -11.96 3.37 -3.44
CA VAL A 88 -11.52 3.26 -2.03
C VAL A 88 -11.91 4.50 -1.25
N ILE A 89 -11.66 5.68 -1.79
CA ILE A 89 -12.02 6.94 -1.11
C ILE A 89 -13.54 7.03 -0.93
N SER A 90 -14.33 6.64 -1.92
CA SER A 90 -15.79 6.65 -1.80
C SER A 90 -16.26 5.73 -0.68
N ARG A 91 -15.67 4.56 -0.55
CA ARG A 91 -16.01 3.62 0.52
C ARG A 91 -15.61 4.15 1.89
N LEU A 92 -14.43 4.76 1.99
CA LEU A 92 -13.99 5.39 3.25
C LEU A 92 -14.88 6.56 3.65
N ASP A 93 -15.29 7.37 2.68
CA ASP A 93 -16.21 8.48 2.94
C ASP A 93 -17.54 7.99 3.51
N LEU A 94 -18.10 6.94 2.93
CA LEU A 94 -19.35 6.37 3.42
C LEU A 94 -19.19 5.71 4.79
N ALA A 95 -18.11 4.99 5.00
CA ALA A 95 -17.88 4.25 6.24
C ALA A 95 -17.53 5.18 7.41
N LEU A 96 -16.79 6.25 7.15
CA LEU A 96 -16.18 7.10 8.19
C LEU A 96 -16.72 8.53 8.18
N ASN A 97 -17.78 8.79 7.44
CA ASN A 97 -18.41 10.11 7.34
C ASN A 97 -17.45 11.19 6.86
N TYR A 98 -16.90 10.99 5.67
CA TYR A 98 -16.01 11.94 4.98
C TYR A 98 -14.79 12.36 5.82
N PRO A 99 -13.93 11.42 6.20
CA PRO A 99 -12.77 11.75 7.00
C PRO A 99 -11.73 12.53 6.19
N ALA A 100 -10.92 13.32 6.87
CA ALA A 100 -9.66 13.76 6.28
C ALA A 100 -8.75 12.54 6.14
N TYR A 101 -7.87 12.56 5.14
CA TYR A 101 -6.93 11.44 4.95
C TYR A 101 -5.63 11.93 4.34
N ASN A 102 -4.58 11.15 4.56
CA ASN A 102 -3.31 11.29 3.86
C ASN A 102 -3.12 10.08 2.96
N TYR A 103 -2.37 10.24 1.90
CA TYR A 103 -1.89 9.10 1.13
C TYR A 103 -0.41 9.27 0.83
N VAL A 104 0.29 8.14 0.73
CA VAL A 104 1.73 8.11 0.51
C VAL A 104 2.02 7.05 -0.53
N ILE A 105 2.87 7.40 -1.49
CA ILE A 105 3.37 6.44 -2.47
C ILE A 105 4.76 6.01 -2.03
N HIS A 106 4.92 4.71 -1.82
CA HIS A 106 6.21 4.10 -1.50
C HIS A 106 6.81 3.55 -2.78
N THR A 107 7.92 4.11 -3.20
CA THR A 107 8.63 3.70 -4.43
C THR A 107 10.08 3.41 -4.09
N SER A 108 10.75 2.58 -4.92
CA SER A 108 12.13 2.21 -4.62
C SER A 108 13.06 3.43 -4.70
N PRO A 109 14.08 3.50 -3.84
CA PRO A 109 15.04 4.60 -3.86
C PRO A 109 15.85 4.64 -5.15
N PHE A 110 16.25 5.86 -5.57
CA PHE A 110 17.01 6.03 -6.80
C PHE A 110 18.41 5.42 -6.75
N HIS A 111 19.00 5.35 -5.57
CA HIS A 111 20.41 4.96 -5.39
C HIS A 111 20.61 3.54 -4.92
N GLN A 112 19.55 2.73 -4.84
CA GLN A 112 19.63 1.35 -4.40
C GLN A 112 18.95 0.44 -5.42
N SER A 113 19.59 -0.68 -5.70
CA SER A 113 19.00 -1.71 -6.55
C SER A 113 18.12 -2.63 -5.70
N CYS A 114 16.82 -2.39 -5.73
CA CYS A 114 15.84 -3.15 -4.96
C CYS A 114 14.90 -3.94 -5.87
N GLU A 115 15.22 -4.03 -7.15
CA GLU A 115 14.30 -4.55 -8.17
C GLU A 115 13.75 -5.95 -7.87
N PRO A 116 14.56 -6.91 -7.38
CA PRO A 116 14.00 -8.25 -7.15
C PRO A 116 13.08 -8.34 -5.96
N TYR A 117 13.20 -7.46 -4.97
CA TYR A 117 12.48 -7.62 -3.70
C TYR A 117 11.55 -6.47 -3.36
N TYR A 118 11.60 -5.34 -4.07
CA TYR A 118 10.74 -4.21 -3.78
C TYR A 118 9.62 -4.07 -4.82
N HIS A 119 8.52 -3.47 -4.39
CA HIS A 119 7.29 -3.38 -5.16
C HIS A 119 6.60 -2.09 -4.69
N TRP A 120 6.42 -1.13 -5.58
CA TRP A 120 5.80 0.13 -5.17
C TRP A 120 4.34 -0.10 -4.74
N HIS A 121 3.87 0.73 -3.86
CA HIS A 121 2.49 0.67 -3.39
C HIS A 121 2.06 2.00 -2.81
N MET A 122 0.76 2.20 -2.71
CA MET A 122 0.16 3.39 -2.13
C MET A 122 -0.49 3.01 -0.82
N LYS A 123 -0.30 3.83 0.22
CA LYS A 123 -0.99 3.69 1.50
C LYS A 123 -1.93 4.87 1.68
N ILE A 124 -3.17 4.58 2.07
CA ILE A 124 -4.17 5.58 2.39
C ILE A 124 -4.44 5.52 3.88
N LEU A 125 -4.30 6.65 4.56
CA LEU A 125 -4.35 6.75 6.02
C LEU A 125 -5.45 7.74 6.40
N PRO A 126 -6.68 7.28 6.68
CA PRO A 126 -7.73 8.20 7.10
C PRO A 126 -7.46 8.72 8.52
N ARG A 127 -7.86 9.97 8.75
CA ARG A 127 -7.78 10.58 10.07
C ARG A 127 -9.13 10.44 10.75
N LEU A 128 -9.14 9.79 11.90
CA LEU A 128 -10.36 9.52 12.64
C LEU A 128 -10.49 10.52 13.78
N THR A 129 -11.60 11.23 13.82
CA THR A 129 -11.82 12.29 14.79
C THR A 129 -11.95 11.79 16.22
N PHE A 130 -12.23 10.49 16.39
CA PHE A 130 -12.32 9.90 17.73
C PHE A 130 -10.96 9.50 18.31
N LEU A 131 -9.87 9.59 17.52
CA LEU A 131 -8.52 9.40 18.04
C LEU A 131 -8.05 10.69 18.70
N THR A 132 -7.26 10.55 19.77
CA THR A 132 -6.69 11.72 20.44
C THR A 132 -5.56 12.33 19.61
N GLY A 133 -5.31 13.62 19.80
CA GLY A 133 -4.20 14.28 19.14
C GLY A 133 -2.84 13.67 19.49
N PHE A 134 -2.72 13.15 20.69
CA PHE A 134 -1.53 12.47 21.16
C PHE A 134 -1.22 11.21 20.32
N GLU A 135 -2.23 10.41 20.04
CA GLU A 135 -2.06 9.19 19.23
C GLU A 135 -1.60 9.53 17.81
N TRP A 136 -2.18 10.56 17.22
CA TRP A 136 -1.77 11.03 15.92
C TRP A 136 -0.33 11.57 15.91
N ALA A 137 0.02 12.33 16.92
CA ALA A 137 1.36 12.92 17.01
C ALA A 137 2.44 11.86 17.15
N SER A 138 2.17 10.75 17.85
CA SER A 138 3.14 9.68 18.00
C SER A 138 3.32 8.84 16.75
N ASP A 139 2.33 8.79 15.86
CA ASP A 139 2.36 7.97 14.65
C ASP A 139 2.81 8.75 13.42
N LEU A 140 2.77 10.06 13.49
CA LEU A 140 3.19 10.93 12.41
C LEU A 140 4.61 11.42 12.60
#